data_45041712f42dd12397ad9a5f40472647
#
_entry.id   45041712f42dd12397ad9a5f40472647
#
_cell.length_a   1.000
_cell.length_b   1.000
_cell.length_c   1.000
_cell.angle_alpha   90.00
_cell.angle_beta   90.00
_cell.angle_gamma   90.00
#
_symmetry.space_group_name_H-M   'P 1'
#
loop_
_entity.id
_entity.type
_entity.pdbx_description
1 polymer ?
#
loop_
_entity_poly.entity_id
_entity_poly.type
_entity_poly.pdbx_seq_one_letter_code
_entity_poly.pdbx_strand_id
1 'polypeptide(L)'
;LPITGKLSRDIDSGIYDEYYKDFVRFIHSYRIKLLVDWGMYRDALAYICLENELYPDDPNSFAYKEFLKTRTINLPKKKATNQLIQTPLNSWSGIAGMRDLKTIFERDLILPIVERELYARYKVPLPNGVLLYGPPGCGKTFFARKLSEQVNFNFMDVKPSGLGSIYVHGGQLEIKKMFEEAEKKRPTLLFLDEIEALVPNRSSSDVSSHYKAEVNEFLTQLDNCHKRGILVVGTTNLINNIDPAILRPGRFDKKIYVGPPDLEARIDAFKVHMEGRPQEEIKWLFLAEMTENFTFAEIENIVNEAGRLAISKKSLINTNILGAVISDTKPALDSEKVDLFS
;
A
#
# COMPACT_ATOMS: atom_id res chain seq x y z
N LEU A 1 -34.56 -27.58 -12.19
CA LEU A 1 -34.19 -26.22 -11.75
C LEU A 1 -35.04 -25.18 -12.48
N PRO A 2 -36.11 -24.63 -11.88
CA PRO A 2 -36.99 -23.65 -12.57
C PRO A 2 -36.72 -22.20 -12.10
N ILE A 3 -35.49 -21.84 -11.76
CA ILE A 3 -35.15 -20.50 -11.23
C ILE A 3 -34.78 -19.52 -12.34
N THR A 4 -34.25 -20.01 -13.46
CA THR A 4 -33.76 -19.15 -14.54
C THR A 4 -34.85 -18.49 -15.40
N GLY A 5 -36.06 -19.09 -15.47
CA GLY A 5 -37.17 -18.54 -16.25
C GLY A 5 -37.95 -17.41 -15.56
N LYS A 6 -37.86 -17.30 -14.20
CA LYS A 6 -38.50 -16.24 -13.43
C LYS A 6 -37.62 -14.98 -13.39
N LEU A 7 -36.31 -15.16 -13.23
CA LEU A 7 -35.33 -14.05 -13.24
C LEU A 7 -35.35 -13.19 -14.50
N SER A 8 -35.57 -13.78 -15.66
CA SER A 8 -35.60 -13.06 -16.93
C SER A 8 -36.85 -12.19 -17.13
N ARG A 9 -37.97 -12.54 -16.51
CA ARG A 9 -39.23 -11.75 -16.57
C ARG A 9 -39.23 -10.62 -15.52
N ASP A 10 -38.53 -10.78 -14.41
CA ASP A 10 -38.48 -9.79 -13.32
C ASP A 10 -37.53 -8.64 -13.67
N ILE A 11 -36.54 -8.86 -14.56
CA ILE A 11 -35.62 -7.82 -15.04
C ILE A 11 -36.36 -6.77 -15.88
N ASP A 12 -37.36 -7.19 -16.69
CA ASP A 12 -38.13 -6.28 -17.56
C ASP A 12 -39.25 -5.51 -16.82
N SER A 13 -39.57 -5.87 -15.59
CA SER A 13 -40.74 -5.34 -14.86
C SER A 13 -40.39 -4.31 -13.76
N GLY A 14 -39.13 -3.95 -13.52
CA GLY A 14 -38.72 -3.07 -12.43
C GLY A 14 -38.83 -3.71 -11.03
N ILE A 15 -39.41 -4.89 -10.90
CA ILE A 15 -39.59 -5.65 -9.64
C ILE A 15 -38.22 -6.06 -9.07
N TYR A 16 -37.22 -6.30 -9.93
CA TYR A 16 -35.88 -6.66 -9.54
C TYR A 16 -35.18 -5.56 -8.75
N ASP A 17 -35.45 -4.30 -9.08
CA ASP A 17 -34.89 -3.12 -8.40
C ASP A 17 -35.42 -2.99 -6.97
N GLU A 18 -36.67 -3.37 -6.70
CA GLU A 18 -37.31 -3.30 -5.38
C GLU A 18 -36.80 -4.44 -4.48
N TYR A 19 -36.72 -5.68 -4.99
CA TYR A 19 -36.13 -6.82 -4.29
C TYR A 19 -34.64 -6.62 -3.97
N TYR A 20 -33.91 -6.02 -4.88
CA TYR A 20 -32.49 -5.70 -4.67
C TYR A 20 -32.32 -4.63 -3.57
N LYS A 21 -33.14 -3.59 -3.57
CA LYS A 21 -33.16 -2.57 -2.54
C LYS A 21 -33.51 -3.15 -1.17
N ASP A 22 -34.49 -4.02 -1.08
CA ASP A 22 -34.87 -4.69 0.17
C ASP A 22 -33.78 -5.65 0.67
N PHE A 23 -33.12 -6.36 -0.22
CA PHE A 23 -31.98 -7.21 0.11
C PHE A 23 -30.78 -6.38 0.63
N VAL A 24 -30.46 -5.27 0.00
CA VAL A 24 -29.38 -4.38 0.46
C VAL A 24 -29.74 -3.77 1.83
N ARG A 25 -30.97 -3.33 2.04
CA ARG A 25 -31.48 -2.87 3.35
C ARG A 25 -31.35 -3.95 4.42
N PHE A 26 -31.72 -5.19 4.11
CA PHE A 26 -31.59 -6.31 5.04
C PHE A 26 -30.12 -6.53 5.44
N ILE A 27 -29.20 -6.53 4.49
CA ILE A 27 -27.76 -6.68 4.77
C ILE A 27 -27.24 -5.53 5.65
N HIS A 28 -27.64 -4.29 5.37
CA HIS A 28 -27.23 -3.12 6.17
C HIS A 28 -27.77 -3.19 7.59
N SER A 29 -29.05 -3.49 7.77
CA SER A 29 -29.68 -3.60 9.09
C SER A 29 -29.05 -4.74 9.92
N TYR A 30 -28.73 -5.87 9.29
CA TYR A 30 -28.05 -7.00 9.94
C TYR A 30 -26.61 -6.62 10.35
N ARG A 31 -25.87 -5.87 9.52
CA ARG A 31 -24.56 -5.36 9.84
C ARG A 31 -24.57 -4.38 11.01
N ILE A 32 -25.53 -3.46 11.05
CA ILE A 32 -25.75 -2.54 12.18
C ILE A 32 -26.00 -3.32 13.46
N LYS A 33 -26.86 -4.34 13.40
CA LYS A 33 -27.16 -5.20 14.55
C LYS A 33 -25.91 -5.90 15.07
N LEU A 34 -25.10 -6.50 14.20
CA LEU A 34 -23.84 -7.15 14.58
C LEU A 34 -22.86 -6.14 15.24
N LEU A 35 -22.73 -4.94 14.72
CA LEU A 35 -21.88 -3.91 15.30
C LEU A 35 -22.37 -3.48 16.70
N VAL A 36 -23.69 -3.41 16.90
CA VAL A 36 -24.29 -3.13 18.21
C VAL A 36 -24.03 -4.27 19.19
N ASP A 37 -24.21 -5.52 18.77
CA ASP A 37 -23.98 -6.70 19.59
C ASP A 37 -22.51 -6.84 20.01
N TRP A 38 -21.59 -6.38 19.17
CA TRP A 38 -20.15 -6.33 19.46
C TRP A 38 -19.71 -5.09 20.24
N GLY A 39 -20.64 -4.18 20.59
CA GLY A 39 -20.34 -2.95 21.33
C GLY A 39 -19.66 -1.85 20.49
N MET A 40 -19.60 -2.01 19.19
CA MET A 40 -19.01 -1.05 18.23
C MET A 40 -20.01 0.06 17.88
N TYR A 41 -20.46 0.79 18.89
CA TYR A 41 -21.57 1.76 18.75
C TYR A 41 -21.28 2.95 17.82
N ARG A 42 -20.01 3.36 17.68
CA ARG A 42 -19.62 4.45 16.77
C ARG A 42 -19.74 4.04 15.31
N ASP A 43 -19.28 2.82 15.01
CA ASP A 43 -19.35 2.26 13.66
C ASP A 43 -20.80 1.97 13.26
N ALA A 44 -21.57 1.42 14.19
CA ALA A 44 -23.01 1.26 14.01
C ALA A 44 -23.72 2.59 13.72
N LEU A 45 -23.37 3.66 14.45
CA LEU A 45 -23.93 5.01 14.23
C LEU A 45 -23.55 5.57 12.86
N ALA A 46 -22.31 5.37 12.39
CA ALA A 46 -21.87 5.80 11.07
C ALA A 46 -22.68 5.12 9.96
N TYR A 47 -22.90 3.80 10.07
CA TYR A 47 -23.74 3.07 9.11
C TYR A 47 -25.19 3.50 9.12
N ILE A 48 -25.75 3.81 10.28
CA ILE A 48 -27.14 4.33 10.40
C ILE A 48 -27.25 5.72 9.78
N CYS A 49 -26.21 6.58 9.94
CA CYS A 49 -26.21 7.88 9.28
C CYS A 49 -26.21 7.75 7.75
N LEU A 50 -25.40 6.82 7.22
CA LEU A 50 -25.35 6.51 5.79
C LEU A 50 -26.69 5.96 5.29
N GLU A 51 -27.33 5.06 6.06
CA GLU A 51 -28.63 4.52 5.72
C GLU A 51 -29.74 5.57 5.70
N ASN A 52 -29.71 6.51 6.65
CA ASN A 52 -30.64 7.65 6.65
C ASN A 52 -30.44 8.61 5.45
N GLU A 53 -29.23 8.74 4.93
CA GLU A 53 -28.97 9.52 3.72
C GLU A 53 -29.50 8.80 2.47
N LEU A 54 -29.36 7.47 2.42
CA LEU A 54 -29.83 6.64 1.30
C LEU A 54 -31.35 6.39 1.33
N TYR A 55 -31.93 6.28 2.53
CA TYR A 55 -33.34 5.96 2.77
C TYR A 55 -33.93 6.84 3.87
N PRO A 56 -34.24 8.13 3.59
CA PRO A 56 -34.64 9.11 4.60
C PRO A 56 -36.00 8.80 5.26
N ASP A 57 -36.83 7.99 4.64
CA ASP A 57 -38.20 7.67 5.10
C ASP A 57 -38.32 6.36 5.91
N ASP A 58 -37.21 5.71 6.28
CA ASP A 58 -37.24 4.46 7.06
C ASP A 58 -37.36 4.75 8.58
N PRO A 59 -38.55 4.45 9.21
CA PRO A 59 -38.78 4.75 10.62
C PRO A 59 -37.87 3.92 11.57
N ASN A 60 -37.38 2.75 11.15
CA ASN A 60 -36.50 1.91 11.96
C ASN A 60 -35.09 2.51 12.09
N SER A 61 -34.61 3.18 11.04
CA SER A 61 -33.34 3.85 11.01
C SER A 61 -33.28 5.02 12.00
N PHE A 62 -34.38 5.75 12.18
CA PHE A 62 -34.49 6.88 13.12
C PHE A 62 -34.47 6.41 14.59
N ALA A 63 -35.22 5.37 14.93
CA ALA A 63 -35.26 4.80 16.28
C ALA A 63 -33.90 4.25 16.73
N TYR A 64 -33.16 3.59 15.82
CA TYR A 64 -31.82 3.11 16.08
C TYR A 64 -30.80 4.24 16.27
N LYS A 65 -30.93 5.32 15.53
CA LYS A 65 -30.07 6.51 15.65
C LYS A 65 -30.19 7.15 17.05
N GLU A 66 -31.40 7.31 17.55
CA GLU A 66 -31.65 7.84 18.91
C GLU A 66 -31.13 6.90 20.00
N PHE A 67 -31.37 5.62 19.88
CA PHE A 67 -30.85 4.60 20.80
C PHE A 67 -29.31 4.59 20.89
N LEU A 68 -28.62 4.74 19.77
CA LEU A 68 -27.16 4.74 19.74
C LEU A 68 -26.57 6.08 20.18
N LYS A 69 -27.25 7.20 19.93
CA LYS A 69 -26.83 8.50 20.47
C LYS A 69 -26.78 8.47 22.00
N THR A 70 -27.80 7.93 22.66
CA THR A 70 -27.84 7.83 24.12
C THR A 70 -26.72 6.94 24.68
N ARG A 71 -26.33 5.88 24.00
CA ARG A 71 -25.22 5.00 24.40
C ARG A 71 -23.84 5.56 24.09
N THR A 72 -23.66 6.29 22.99
CA THR A 72 -22.38 6.97 22.68
C THR A 72 -22.10 8.15 23.60
N ILE A 73 -23.12 8.83 24.15
CA ILE A 73 -22.95 9.93 25.12
C ILE A 73 -22.46 9.39 26.48
N ASN A 74 -22.83 8.18 26.87
CA ASN A 74 -22.46 7.57 28.14
C ASN A 74 -21.12 6.77 28.12
N LEU A 75 -20.43 6.72 27.01
CA LEU A 75 -19.07 6.23 26.97
C LEU A 75 -18.15 7.21 27.73
N PRO A 76 -17.28 6.74 28.65
CA PRO A 76 -16.38 7.65 29.38
C PRO A 76 -15.61 8.47 28.33
N LYS A 77 -15.77 9.78 28.39
CA LYS A 77 -14.99 10.71 27.60
C LYS A 77 -13.53 10.47 27.99
N LYS A 78 -12.77 9.68 27.21
CA LYS A 78 -11.33 9.75 27.25
C LYS A 78 -11.01 11.23 27.10
N LYS A 79 -10.33 11.83 28.09
CA LYS A 79 -9.79 13.19 27.98
C LYS A 79 -9.11 13.26 26.63
N ALA A 80 -9.75 13.94 25.72
CA ALA A 80 -9.20 14.24 24.42
C ALA A 80 -7.99 15.14 24.68
N THR A 81 -6.83 14.58 24.74
CA THR A 81 -5.66 15.28 24.25
C THR A 81 -6.00 15.50 22.78
N ASN A 82 -6.33 16.75 22.44
CA ASN A 82 -6.72 17.18 21.12
C ASN A 82 -5.56 16.96 20.13
N GLN A 83 -5.43 15.76 19.68
CA GLN A 83 -4.96 15.39 18.38
C GLN A 83 -5.83 14.20 18.00
N LEU A 84 -7.02 14.52 17.49
CA LEU A 84 -7.72 13.62 16.58
C LEU A 84 -6.74 13.38 15.43
N ILE A 85 -5.96 12.32 15.56
CA ILE A 85 -5.44 11.64 14.39
C ILE A 85 -6.70 11.16 13.69
N GLN A 86 -7.25 12.01 12.83
CA GLN A 86 -8.04 11.56 11.72
C GLN A 86 -7.08 10.66 10.95
N THR A 87 -7.15 9.36 11.20
CA THR A 87 -6.67 8.39 10.23
C THR A 87 -7.59 8.59 9.03
N PRO A 88 -7.15 9.24 7.98
CA PRO A 88 -7.90 9.21 6.75
C PRO A 88 -7.72 7.78 6.25
N LEU A 89 -8.71 6.92 6.45
CA LEU A 89 -8.86 5.64 5.74
C LEU A 89 -8.88 5.84 4.21
N ASN A 90 -8.65 7.06 3.74
CA ASN A 90 -8.66 7.50 2.35
C ASN A 90 -7.31 8.05 1.86
N SER A 91 -6.21 7.82 2.54
CA SER A 91 -4.96 8.52 2.22
C SER A 91 -3.99 7.78 1.30
N TRP A 92 -4.41 6.70 0.65
CA TRP A 92 -3.73 6.20 -0.55
C TRP A 92 -4.05 7.08 -1.78
N SER A 93 -4.27 8.40 -1.54
CA SER A 93 -4.50 9.36 -2.61
C SER A 93 -3.34 9.34 -3.60
N GLY A 94 -3.67 9.19 -4.88
CA GLY A 94 -2.70 9.01 -5.95
C GLY A 94 -2.26 7.56 -6.20
N ILE A 95 -2.90 6.58 -5.53
CA ILE A 95 -2.76 5.16 -5.87
C ILE A 95 -4.15 4.58 -6.00
N ALA A 96 -4.65 4.35 -7.22
CA ALA A 96 -5.80 3.48 -7.42
C ALA A 96 -5.34 2.02 -7.45
N GLY A 97 -6.29 1.10 -7.36
CA GLY A 97 -6.00 -0.33 -7.38
C GLY A 97 -5.11 -0.81 -6.23
N MET A 98 -4.40 -1.90 -6.45
CA MET A 98 -3.47 -2.54 -5.49
C MET A 98 -4.13 -2.81 -4.12
N ARG A 99 -5.40 -3.20 -4.12
CA ARG A 99 -6.23 -3.31 -2.89
C ARG A 99 -5.65 -4.29 -1.89
N ASP A 100 -5.18 -5.45 -2.35
CA ASP A 100 -4.61 -6.48 -1.48
C ASP A 100 -3.33 -5.97 -0.81
N LEU A 101 -2.47 -5.30 -1.57
CA LEU A 101 -1.24 -4.70 -1.06
C LEU A 101 -1.54 -3.62 -0.01
N LYS A 102 -2.49 -2.73 -0.28
CA LYS A 102 -2.94 -1.71 0.68
C LYS A 102 -3.48 -2.33 1.95
N THR A 103 -4.30 -3.37 1.84
CA THR A 103 -4.85 -4.10 2.99
C THR A 103 -3.75 -4.71 3.85
N ILE A 104 -2.70 -5.27 3.23
CA ILE A 104 -1.53 -5.81 3.93
C ILE A 104 -0.80 -4.67 4.68
N PHE A 105 -0.55 -3.53 4.02
CA PHE A 105 0.08 -2.38 4.66
C PHE A 105 -0.73 -1.83 5.83
N GLU A 106 -2.04 -1.70 5.67
CA GLU A 106 -2.94 -1.24 6.72
C GLU A 106 -2.94 -2.17 7.92
N ARG A 107 -3.15 -3.46 7.70
CA ARG A 107 -3.24 -4.45 8.77
C ARG A 107 -1.91 -4.69 9.49
N ASP A 108 -0.82 -4.82 8.72
CA ASP A 108 0.44 -5.32 9.25
C ASP A 108 1.42 -4.20 9.66
N LEU A 109 1.23 -2.97 9.18
CA LEU A 109 2.14 -1.85 9.43
C LEU A 109 1.44 -0.65 10.06
N ILE A 110 0.37 -0.15 9.44
CA ILE A 110 -0.26 1.10 9.88
C ILE A 110 -1.02 0.89 11.19
N LEU A 111 -1.90 -0.12 11.26
CA LEU A 111 -2.68 -0.42 12.47
C LEU A 111 -1.79 -0.67 13.70
N PRO A 112 -0.72 -1.49 13.66
CA PRO A 112 0.17 -1.67 14.80
C PRO A 112 0.79 -0.37 15.31
N ILE A 113 1.11 0.55 14.40
CA ILE A 113 1.74 1.83 14.74
C ILE A 113 0.72 2.80 15.32
N VAL A 114 -0.47 2.89 14.73
CA VAL A 114 -1.55 3.81 15.13
C VAL A 114 -2.22 3.35 16.42
N GLU A 115 -2.58 2.06 16.51
CA GLU A 115 -3.27 1.45 17.65
C GLU A 115 -2.29 0.82 18.66
N ARG A 116 -1.20 1.50 18.94
CA ARG A 116 -0.07 1.01 19.76
C ARG A 116 -0.50 0.48 21.14
N GLU A 117 -1.43 1.18 21.80
CA GLU A 117 -1.96 0.76 23.09
C GLU A 117 -2.74 -0.55 23.01
N LEU A 118 -3.50 -0.73 21.93
CA LEU A 118 -4.27 -1.94 21.68
C LEU A 118 -3.31 -3.12 21.46
N TYR A 119 -2.31 -2.96 20.60
CA TYR A 119 -1.30 -4.00 20.34
C TYR A 119 -0.49 -4.36 21.59
N ALA A 120 -0.11 -3.36 22.41
CA ALA A 120 0.55 -3.60 23.69
C ALA A 120 -0.34 -4.40 24.66
N ARG A 121 -1.65 -4.11 24.71
CA ARG A 121 -2.62 -4.85 25.54
C ARG A 121 -2.74 -6.32 25.15
N TYR A 122 -2.67 -6.60 23.84
CA TYR A 122 -2.67 -7.99 23.32
C TYR A 122 -1.27 -8.62 23.30
N LYS A 123 -0.23 -7.90 23.77
CA LYS A 123 1.18 -8.33 23.75
C LYS A 123 1.69 -8.68 22.36
N VAL A 124 1.15 -8.02 21.33
CA VAL A 124 1.61 -8.16 19.94
C VAL A 124 2.73 -7.13 19.71
N PRO A 125 3.94 -7.56 19.35
CA PRO A 125 5.05 -6.64 19.11
C PRO A 125 4.79 -5.81 17.83
N LEU A 126 5.33 -4.58 17.83
CA LEU A 126 5.38 -3.76 16.62
C LEU A 126 6.45 -4.34 15.67
N PRO A 127 6.26 -4.24 14.37
CA PRO A 127 7.28 -4.68 13.41
C PRO A 127 8.55 -3.81 13.56
N ASN A 128 9.72 -4.45 13.54
CA ASN A 128 11.00 -3.75 13.50
C ASN A 128 11.35 -3.30 12.09
N GLY A 129 11.14 -4.20 11.13
CA GLY A 129 11.48 -3.97 9.75
C GLY A 129 10.51 -4.65 8.79
N VAL A 130 10.43 -4.07 7.62
CA VAL A 130 9.60 -4.52 6.49
C VAL A 130 10.47 -4.63 5.25
N LEU A 131 10.46 -5.78 4.63
CA LEU A 131 11.12 -6.00 3.35
C LEU A 131 10.08 -5.98 2.22
N LEU A 132 10.19 -4.98 1.34
CA LEU A 132 9.42 -4.91 0.10
C LEU A 132 10.24 -5.58 -1.00
N TYR A 133 9.71 -6.65 -1.57
CA TYR A 133 10.39 -7.39 -2.62
C TYR A 133 9.52 -7.55 -3.86
N GLY A 134 10.12 -7.72 -5.01
CA GLY A 134 9.39 -7.89 -6.27
C GLY A 134 10.12 -7.26 -7.45
N PRO A 135 9.55 -7.33 -8.65
CA PRO A 135 10.18 -6.84 -9.86
C PRO A 135 10.54 -5.34 -9.80
N PRO A 136 11.57 -4.91 -10.53
CA PRO A 136 11.89 -3.49 -10.64
C PRO A 136 10.75 -2.72 -11.33
N GLY A 137 10.60 -1.43 -11.01
CA GLY A 137 9.57 -0.58 -11.62
C GLY A 137 8.15 -0.76 -11.08
N CYS A 138 7.91 -1.63 -10.09
CA CYS A 138 6.60 -1.87 -9.47
C CYS A 138 6.27 -0.91 -8.32
N GLY A 139 7.05 0.15 -8.09
CA GLY A 139 6.71 1.21 -7.14
C GLY A 139 7.08 0.96 -5.68
N LYS A 140 8.01 0.04 -5.35
CA LYS A 140 8.45 -0.26 -3.97
C LYS A 140 8.83 0.99 -3.18
N THR A 141 9.67 1.84 -3.75
CA THR A 141 10.10 3.14 -3.15
C THR A 141 8.93 4.08 -2.93
N PHE A 142 7.99 4.13 -3.88
CA PHE A 142 6.79 4.95 -3.78
C PHE A 142 5.89 4.50 -2.63
N PHE A 143 5.65 3.19 -2.48
CA PHE A 143 4.88 2.64 -1.37
C PHE A 143 5.54 2.91 -0.01
N ALA A 144 6.87 2.80 0.10
CA ALA A 144 7.59 3.12 1.34
C ALA A 144 7.42 4.60 1.73
N ARG A 145 7.50 5.51 0.76
CA ARG A 145 7.29 6.94 1.00
C ARG A 145 5.85 7.23 1.43
N LYS A 146 4.88 6.63 0.76
CA LYS A 146 3.46 6.74 1.13
C LYS A 146 3.19 6.17 2.52
N LEU A 147 3.81 5.07 2.90
CA LEU A 147 3.71 4.53 4.26
C LEU A 147 4.19 5.56 5.30
N SER A 148 5.33 6.23 5.07
CA SER A 148 5.83 7.23 6.02
C SER A 148 4.89 8.41 6.21
N GLU A 149 4.25 8.87 5.11
CA GLU A 149 3.23 9.91 5.15
C GLU A 149 2.01 9.47 5.98
N GLN A 150 1.56 8.21 5.82
CA GLN A 150 0.42 7.62 6.52
C GLN A 150 0.62 7.55 8.02
N VAL A 151 1.81 7.11 8.45
CA VAL A 151 2.13 6.95 9.87
C VAL A 151 2.73 8.21 10.48
N ASN A 152 2.86 9.29 9.70
CA ASN A 152 3.47 10.56 10.10
C ASN A 152 4.88 10.39 10.69
N PHE A 153 5.71 9.58 10.02
CA PHE A 153 7.11 9.37 10.35
C PHE A 153 8.01 10.22 9.47
N ASN A 154 9.14 10.65 10.00
CA ASN A 154 10.19 11.28 9.22
C ASN A 154 10.78 10.28 8.23
N PHE A 155 10.75 10.58 6.93
CA PHE A 155 11.31 9.71 5.91
C PHE A 155 12.79 9.98 5.73
N MET A 156 13.62 8.98 6.04
CA MET A 156 15.06 9.05 5.86
C MET A 156 15.48 8.05 4.77
N ASP A 157 15.78 8.60 3.59
CA ASP A 157 16.17 7.83 2.41
C ASP A 157 17.69 7.62 2.41
N VAL A 158 18.12 6.37 2.46
CA VAL A 158 19.52 5.98 2.43
C VAL A 158 19.79 5.13 1.21
N LYS A 159 20.59 5.65 0.32
CA LYS A 159 21.03 4.93 -0.89
C LYS A 159 22.38 4.26 -0.65
N PRO A 160 22.57 3.00 -1.08
CA PRO A 160 23.85 2.32 -0.99
C PRO A 160 25.00 3.09 -1.65
N SER A 161 24.72 3.84 -2.73
CA SER A 161 25.69 4.70 -3.40
C SER A 161 26.20 5.86 -2.54
N GLY A 162 25.37 6.34 -1.58
CA GLY A 162 25.77 7.34 -0.57
C GLY A 162 26.67 6.75 0.52
N LEU A 163 26.65 5.42 0.67
CA LEU A 163 27.50 4.65 1.57
C LEU A 163 28.78 4.16 0.88
N GLY A 164 29.05 4.60 -0.35
CA GLY A 164 30.17 4.14 -1.18
C GLY A 164 31.57 4.39 -0.61
N SER A 165 31.72 5.28 0.36
CA SER A 165 32.92 5.43 1.19
C SER A 165 33.06 4.32 2.24
N ILE A 166 32.00 3.58 2.51
CA ILE A 166 31.92 2.46 3.47
C ILE A 166 32.91 1.35 3.09
N TYR A 167 33.14 1.15 1.79
CA TYR A 167 33.96 0.04 1.27
C TYR A 167 35.45 0.20 1.52
N VAL A 168 35.94 1.36 1.99
CA VAL A 168 37.39 1.55 2.11
C VAL A 168 37.90 1.51 3.55
N HIS A 169 37.29 2.17 4.54
CA HIS A 169 37.67 2.09 5.97
C HIS A 169 36.64 2.76 6.89
N GLY A 170 35.58 2.10 7.32
CA GLY A 170 34.70 2.67 8.34
C GLY A 170 33.22 2.31 8.27
N GLY A 171 32.84 1.34 7.47
CA GLY A 171 31.44 0.98 7.23
C GLY A 171 30.60 0.70 8.49
N GLN A 172 31.20 0.05 9.50
CA GLN A 172 30.53 -0.17 10.78
C GLN A 172 30.16 1.16 11.48
N LEU A 173 31.08 2.14 11.48
CA LEU A 173 30.84 3.42 12.12
C LEU A 173 29.75 4.24 11.38
N GLU A 174 29.72 4.14 10.06
CA GLU A 174 28.71 4.84 9.26
C GLU A 174 27.33 4.20 9.40
N ILE A 175 27.26 2.87 9.44
CA ILE A 175 26.02 2.16 9.76
C ILE A 175 25.49 2.62 11.14
N LYS A 176 26.35 2.66 12.14
CA LYS A 176 25.98 3.13 13.47
C LYS A 176 25.49 4.58 13.46
N LYS A 177 26.23 5.50 12.81
CA LYS A 177 25.83 6.90 12.66
C LYS A 177 24.47 7.06 11.96
N MET A 178 24.21 6.28 10.92
CA MET A 178 22.93 6.26 10.20
C MET A 178 21.77 5.94 11.15
N PHE A 179 21.88 4.91 11.96
CA PHE A 179 20.86 4.55 12.95
C PHE A 179 20.75 5.58 14.08
N GLU A 180 21.86 6.16 14.55
CA GLU A 180 21.85 7.25 15.53
C GLU A 180 21.15 8.51 14.98
N GLU A 181 21.35 8.83 13.71
CA GLU A 181 20.66 9.94 13.05
C GLU A 181 19.17 9.68 12.91
N ALA A 182 18.79 8.45 12.52
CA ALA A 182 17.39 8.04 12.47
C ALA A 182 16.72 8.14 13.84
N GLU A 183 17.41 7.74 14.91
CA GLU A 183 16.92 7.82 16.28
C GLU A 183 16.74 9.27 16.78
N LYS A 184 17.64 10.17 16.40
CA LYS A 184 17.51 11.61 16.72
C LYS A 184 16.29 12.26 16.09
N LYS A 185 15.87 11.77 14.92
CA LYS A 185 14.72 12.27 14.16
C LYS A 185 13.43 11.46 14.39
N ARG A 186 13.39 10.63 15.43
CA ARG A 186 12.24 9.76 15.74
C ARG A 186 10.91 10.52 15.91
N PRO A 187 9.78 9.97 15.49
CA PRO A 187 9.62 8.67 14.83
C PRO A 187 10.11 8.73 13.39
N THR A 188 10.93 7.75 12.97
CA THR A 188 11.59 7.75 11.67
C THR A 188 11.31 6.46 10.92
N LEU A 189 10.97 6.57 9.64
CA LEU A 189 11.02 5.48 8.68
C LEU A 189 12.37 5.55 7.96
N LEU A 190 13.26 4.62 8.30
CA LEU A 190 14.55 4.46 7.65
C LEU A 190 14.38 3.58 6.41
N PHE A 191 14.48 4.21 5.25
CA PHE A 191 14.32 3.55 3.96
C PHE A 191 15.69 3.18 3.38
N LEU A 192 15.82 1.91 2.99
CA LEU A 192 17.05 1.32 2.43
C LEU A 192 16.72 0.71 1.07
N ASP A 193 17.09 1.40 0.00
CA ASP A 193 16.89 0.88 -1.35
C ASP A 193 17.99 -0.14 -1.70
N GLU A 194 17.64 -1.18 -2.46
CA GLU A 194 18.58 -2.22 -2.90
C GLU A 194 19.40 -2.80 -1.74
N ILE A 195 18.71 -3.30 -0.70
CA ILE A 195 19.32 -3.76 0.54
C ILE A 195 20.32 -4.89 0.32
N GLU A 196 20.25 -5.64 -0.77
CA GLU A 196 21.21 -6.64 -1.18
C GLU A 196 22.64 -6.10 -1.33
N ALA A 197 22.78 -4.80 -1.60
CA ALA A 197 24.09 -4.16 -1.63
C ALA A 197 24.71 -3.99 -0.24
N LEU A 198 23.86 -3.92 0.83
CA LEU A 198 24.32 -3.80 2.22
C LEU A 198 24.51 -5.16 2.91
N VAL A 199 23.69 -6.14 2.55
CA VAL A 199 23.63 -7.46 3.20
C VAL A 199 23.50 -8.61 2.17
N PRO A 200 24.49 -8.79 1.28
CA PRO A 200 24.45 -9.88 0.33
C PRO A 200 24.61 -11.24 1.02
N ASN A 201 24.19 -12.27 0.32
CA ASN A 201 24.26 -13.64 0.79
C ASN A 201 25.71 -14.08 1.03
N ARG A 202 26.01 -14.57 2.23
CA ARG A 202 27.36 -15.00 2.66
C ARG A 202 27.88 -16.27 2.00
N SER A 203 27.05 -16.99 1.24
CA SER A 203 27.43 -18.24 0.57
C SER A 203 28.30 -18.03 -0.68
N SER A 204 28.43 -16.79 -1.17
CA SER A 204 29.37 -16.43 -2.22
C SER A 204 30.80 -16.40 -1.67
N SER A 205 31.73 -17.18 -2.25
CA SER A 205 33.09 -17.43 -1.78
C SER A 205 34.00 -16.20 -1.68
N ASP A 206 33.56 -15.02 -2.15
CA ASP A 206 34.40 -13.82 -2.29
C ASP A 206 34.12 -12.73 -1.22
N VAL A 207 33.38 -13.05 -0.16
CA VAL A 207 33.03 -12.06 0.87
C VAL A 207 34.17 -11.86 1.84
N SER A 208 34.84 -10.69 1.77
CA SER A 208 35.97 -10.35 2.66
C SER A 208 35.53 -10.29 4.15
N SER A 209 36.51 -10.49 5.06
CA SER A 209 36.25 -10.44 6.52
C SER A 209 35.68 -9.09 6.99
N HIS A 210 36.07 -7.98 6.33
CA HIS A 210 35.55 -6.64 6.62
C HIS A 210 34.06 -6.54 6.36
N TYR A 211 33.60 -7.11 5.25
CA TYR A 211 32.19 -7.10 4.88
C TYR A 211 31.30 -7.88 5.88
N LYS A 212 31.81 -9.00 6.41
CA LYS A 212 31.11 -9.75 7.48
C LYS A 212 30.89 -8.92 8.73
N ALA A 213 31.85 -8.06 9.05
CA ALA A 213 31.76 -7.19 10.22
C ALA A 213 30.71 -6.06 10.03
N GLU A 214 30.61 -5.49 8.84
CA GLU A 214 29.59 -4.48 8.48
C GLU A 214 28.16 -5.08 8.50
N VAL A 215 27.98 -6.25 7.91
CA VAL A 215 26.72 -6.98 7.97
C VAL A 215 26.31 -7.27 9.42
N ASN A 216 27.25 -7.69 10.27
CA ASN A 216 26.96 -7.96 11.67
C ASN A 216 26.58 -6.69 12.44
N GLU A 217 27.24 -5.55 12.17
CA GLU A 217 26.86 -4.27 12.76
C GLU A 217 25.45 -3.87 12.32
N PHE A 218 25.15 -3.97 11.02
CA PHE A 218 23.82 -3.68 10.52
C PHE A 218 22.75 -4.56 11.18
N LEU A 219 22.99 -5.85 11.31
CA LEU A 219 22.08 -6.78 11.99
C LEU A 219 21.87 -6.42 13.47
N THR A 220 22.95 -5.99 14.15
CA THR A 220 22.90 -5.56 15.54
C THR A 220 22.08 -4.28 15.71
N GLN A 221 22.26 -3.31 14.80
CA GLN A 221 21.51 -2.06 14.83
C GLN A 221 20.02 -2.26 14.48
N LEU A 222 19.72 -3.24 13.63
CA LEU A 222 18.37 -3.59 13.23
C LEU A 222 17.56 -4.22 14.39
N ASP A 223 18.24 -4.91 15.29
CA ASP A 223 17.58 -5.54 16.44
C ASP A 223 16.89 -4.49 17.33
N ASN A 224 15.58 -4.68 17.59
CA ASN A 224 14.75 -3.81 18.44
C ASN A 224 14.60 -2.33 17.98
N CYS A 225 14.73 -2.04 16.69
CA CYS A 225 14.54 -0.69 16.14
C CYS A 225 13.22 -0.04 16.55
N HIS A 226 12.13 -0.80 16.65
CA HIS A 226 10.83 -0.28 17.08
C HIS A 226 10.87 0.38 18.46
N LYS A 227 11.72 -0.11 19.41
CA LYS A 227 11.89 0.48 20.72
C LYS A 227 12.61 1.83 20.67
N ARG A 228 13.44 2.04 19.66
CA ARG A 228 14.16 3.29 19.38
C ARG A 228 13.30 4.30 18.60
N GLY A 229 12.08 3.91 18.19
CA GLY A 229 11.19 4.75 17.39
C GLY A 229 11.56 4.75 15.89
N ILE A 230 12.23 3.70 15.42
CA ILE A 230 12.66 3.53 14.03
C ILE A 230 11.91 2.35 13.43
N LEU A 231 11.27 2.56 12.29
CA LEU A 231 10.76 1.52 11.39
C LEU A 231 11.70 1.40 10.21
N VAL A 232 12.31 0.25 10.01
CA VAL A 232 13.20 0.04 8.87
C VAL A 232 12.41 -0.56 7.70
N VAL A 233 12.50 0.06 6.53
CA VAL A 233 11.89 -0.44 5.30
C VAL A 233 12.99 -0.69 4.27
N GLY A 234 13.26 -1.95 3.98
CA GLY A 234 14.20 -2.35 2.92
C GLY A 234 13.47 -2.68 1.62
N THR A 235 14.10 -2.43 0.49
CA THR A 235 13.62 -2.91 -0.81
C THR A 235 14.65 -3.82 -1.46
N THR A 236 14.18 -4.80 -2.23
CA THR A 236 15.03 -5.65 -3.06
C THR A 236 14.33 -6.09 -4.33
N ASN A 237 15.09 -6.24 -5.38
CA ASN A 237 14.66 -6.91 -6.61
C ASN A 237 15.01 -8.40 -6.61
N LEU A 238 15.87 -8.86 -5.67
CA LEU A 238 16.47 -10.19 -5.66
C LEU A 238 16.48 -10.77 -4.24
N ILE A 239 15.32 -11.22 -3.75
CA ILE A 239 15.16 -11.71 -2.37
C ILE A 239 16.14 -12.86 -2.03
N ASN A 240 16.49 -13.70 -3.02
CA ASN A 240 17.40 -14.83 -2.84
C ASN A 240 18.87 -14.39 -2.65
N ASN A 241 19.21 -13.15 -2.99
CA ASN A 241 20.57 -12.61 -2.87
C ASN A 241 20.84 -11.97 -1.51
N ILE A 242 19.87 -11.96 -0.62
CA ILE A 242 19.97 -11.36 0.71
C ILE A 242 20.43 -12.42 1.73
N ASP A 243 21.24 -12.02 2.71
CA ASP A 243 21.61 -12.86 3.84
C ASP A 243 20.36 -13.31 4.61
N PRO A 244 20.08 -14.62 4.73
CA PRO A 244 18.91 -15.12 5.46
C PRO A 244 18.84 -14.67 6.92
N ALA A 245 19.96 -14.26 7.52
CA ALA A 245 19.98 -13.76 8.89
C ALA A 245 19.15 -12.48 9.08
N ILE A 246 18.97 -11.69 8.02
CA ILE A 246 18.16 -10.45 8.07
C ILE A 246 16.66 -10.75 8.20
N LEU A 247 16.22 -11.91 7.74
CA LEU A 247 14.81 -12.35 7.72
C LEU A 247 14.41 -13.06 9.03
N ARG A 248 15.29 -13.08 10.03
CA ARG A 248 14.97 -13.65 11.34
C ARG A 248 14.03 -12.76 12.12
N PRO A 249 13.13 -13.32 12.97
CA PRO A 249 12.27 -12.54 13.86
C PRO A 249 13.04 -11.50 14.66
N GLY A 250 12.47 -10.31 14.80
CA GLY A 250 13.12 -9.19 15.48
C GLY A 250 13.95 -8.29 14.55
N ARG A 251 13.95 -8.55 13.23
CA ARG A 251 14.65 -7.78 12.19
C ARG A 251 13.67 -7.37 11.11
N PHE A 252 13.70 -8.01 9.93
CA PHE A 252 12.65 -7.84 8.93
C PHE A 252 11.52 -8.83 9.19
N ASP A 253 10.61 -8.44 10.08
CA ASP A 253 9.51 -9.29 10.56
C ASP A 253 8.45 -9.53 9.47
N LYS A 254 8.37 -8.61 8.52
CA LYS A 254 7.38 -8.66 7.44
C LYS A 254 8.07 -8.64 6.08
N LYS A 255 7.63 -9.53 5.21
CA LYS A 255 7.99 -9.56 3.79
C LYS A 255 6.74 -9.30 3.00
N ILE A 256 6.75 -8.26 2.17
CA ILE A 256 5.60 -7.84 1.39
C ILE A 256 5.99 -7.84 -0.09
N TYR A 257 5.30 -8.64 -0.86
CA TYR A 257 5.46 -8.68 -2.31
C TYR A 257 4.81 -7.44 -2.95
N VAL A 258 5.57 -6.75 -3.79
CA VAL A 258 5.10 -5.61 -4.59
C VAL A 258 5.23 -6.01 -6.06
N GLY A 259 4.15 -6.55 -6.57
CA GLY A 259 4.05 -7.02 -7.97
C GLY A 259 3.69 -5.91 -8.96
N PRO A 260 3.50 -6.28 -10.23
CA PRO A 260 3.02 -5.34 -11.25
C PRO A 260 1.64 -4.78 -10.89
N PRO A 261 1.32 -3.57 -11.38
CA PRO A 261 0.04 -2.93 -11.08
C PRO A 261 -1.15 -3.72 -11.65
N ASP A 262 -2.22 -3.80 -10.88
CA ASP A 262 -3.51 -4.31 -11.33
C ASP A 262 -4.16 -3.35 -12.36
N LEU A 263 -5.28 -3.74 -12.93
CA LEU A 263 -5.97 -2.96 -13.98
C LEU A 263 -6.31 -1.53 -13.53
N GLU A 264 -6.82 -1.37 -12.30
CA GLU A 264 -7.18 -0.05 -11.73
C GLU A 264 -5.94 0.81 -11.57
N ALA A 265 -4.85 0.25 -11.05
CA ALA A 265 -3.58 0.94 -10.87
C ALA A 265 -2.94 1.36 -12.20
N ARG A 266 -3.08 0.54 -13.27
CA ARG A 266 -2.58 0.91 -14.60
C ARG A 266 -3.37 2.07 -15.20
N ILE A 267 -4.70 2.08 -15.04
CA ILE A 267 -5.54 3.21 -15.46
C ILE A 267 -5.06 4.50 -14.81
N ASP A 268 -4.85 4.47 -13.51
CA ASP A 268 -4.42 5.67 -12.76
C ASP A 268 -2.98 6.07 -13.10
N ALA A 269 -2.09 5.11 -13.31
CA ALA A 269 -0.74 5.39 -13.76
C ALA A 269 -0.74 6.17 -15.09
N PHE A 270 -1.54 5.73 -16.06
CA PHE A 270 -1.71 6.48 -17.32
C PHE A 270 -2.22 7.89 -17.06
N LYS A 271 -3.27 8.06 -16.25
CA LYS A 271 -3.85 9.38 -15.96
C LYS A 271 -2.84 10.31 -15.29
N VAL A 272 -2.12 9.82 -14.27
CA VAL A 272 -1.11 10.60 -13.55
C VAL A 272 0.01 11.05 -14.49
N HIS A 273 0.55 10.14 -15.30
CA HIS A 273 1.63 10.49 -16.22
C HIS A 273 1.17 11.33 -17.42
N MET A 274 -0.12 11.31 -17.74
CA MET A 274 -0.71 12.17 -18.80
C MET A 274 -1.16 13.55 -18.28
N GLU A 275 -1.19 13.77 -16.98
CA GLU A 275 -1.63 15.04 -16.39
C GLU A 275 -0.79 16.22 -16.91
N GLY A 276 -1.48 17.29 -17.36
CA GLY A 276 -0.85 18.49 -17.91
C GLY A 276 -0.28 18.33 -19.32
N ARG A 277 -0.40 17.18 -19.98
CA ARG A 277 0.06 16.97 -21.36
C ARG A 277 -1.03 17.30 -22.38
N PRO A 278 -0.68 17.86 -23.55
CA PRO A 278 -1.65 18.07 -24.63
C PRO A 278 -2.21 16.75 -25.12
N GLN A 279 -3.52 16.53 -24.93
CA GLN A 279 -4.17 15.26 -25.24
C GLN A 279 -5.58 15.45 -25.78
N GLU A 280 -6.04 14.49 -26.58
CA GLU A 280 -7.43 14.29 -26.95
C GLU A 280 -8.14 13.36 -25.94
N GLU A 281 -9.39 13.00 -26.21
CA GLU A 281 -10.09 11.99 -25.41
C GLU A 281 -9.38 10.63 -25.50
N ILE A 282 -9.05 10.05 -24.34
CA ILE A 282 -8.28 8.80 -24.21
C ILE A 282 -9.15 7.71 -23.61
N LYS A 283 -9.13 6.53 -24.23
CA LYS A 283 -9.80 5.31 -23.74
C LYS A 283 -8.92 4.57 -22.74
N TRP A 284 -8.91 5.06 -21.49
CA TRP A 284 -8.02 4.56 -20.43
C TRP A 284 -8.12 3.06 -20.17
N LEU A 285 -9.34 2.52 -20.11
CA LEU A 285 -9.58 1.09 -19.89
C LEU A 285 -8.93 0.25 -20.98
N PHE A 286 -9.13 0.63 -22.24
CA PHE A 286 -8.55 -0.07 -23.38
C PHE A 286 -7.01 -0.11 -23.33
N LEU A 287 -6.35 1.01 -22.99
CA LEU A 287 -4.90 1.05 -22.87
C LEU A 287 -4.41 0.21 -21.68
N ALA A 288 -5.15 0.23 -20.57
CA ALA A 288 -4.81 -0.56 -19.40
C ALA A 288 -4.97 -2.08 -19.65
N GLU A 289 -5.96 -2.49 -20.45
CA GLU A 289 -6.11 -3.89 -20.89
C GLU A 289 -4.95 -4.33 -21.78
N MET A 290 -4.47 -3.47 -22.67
CA MET A 290 -3.31 -3.75 -23.52
C MET A 290 -1.97 -3.82 -22.76
N THR A 291 -1.91 -3.35 -21.53
CA THR A 291 -0.68 -3.27 -20.73
C THR A 291 -0.66 -4.24 -19.55
N GLU A 292 -1.25 -5.43 -19.72
CA GLU A 292 -1.13 -6.49 -18.72
C GLU A 292 0.34 -6.86 -18.48
N ASN A 293 0.72 -7.06 -17.22
CA ASN A 293 2.11 -7.31 -16.77
C ASN A 293 3.12 -6.18 -16.98
N PHE A 294 2.68 -5.02 -17.43
CA PHE A 294 3.54 -3.83 -17.48
C PHE A 294 3.71 -3.22 -16.08
N THR A 295 4.92 -2.78 -15.79
CA THR A 295 5.25 -2.06 -14.55
C THR A 295 4.86 -0.58 -14.63
N PHE A 296 4.84 0.13 -13.49
CA PHE A 296 4.63 1.58 -13.49
C PHE A 296 5.67 2.34 -14.30
N ALA A 297 6.94 1.92 -14.22
CA ALA A 297 8.03 2.54 -14.98
C ALA A 297 7.87 2.35 -16.49
N GLU A 298 7.36 1.21 -16.94
CA GLU A 298 7.08 0.98 -18.35
C GLU A 298 5.90 1.83 -18.85
N ILE A 299 4.85 1.99 -18.03
CA ILE A 299 3.72 2.87 -18.36
C ILE A 299 4.21 4.33 -18.49
N GLU A 300 5.05 4.80 -17.58
CA GLU A 300 5.68 6.12 -17.69
C GLU A 300 6.47 6.27 -18.98
N ASN A 301 7.27 5.26 -19.34
CA ASN A 301 8.04 5.24 -20.59
C ASN A 301 7.13 5.31 -21.82
N ILE A 302 6.04 4.52 -21.85
CA ILE A 302 5.05 4.54 -22.95
C ILE A 302 4.48 5.94 -23.13
N VAL A 303 4.09 6.60 -22.04
CA VAL A 303 3.55 7.97 -22.09
C VAL A 303 4.60 8.96 -22.61
N ASN A 304 5.86 8.81 -22.22
CA ASN A 304 6.95 9.66 -22.69
C ASN A 304 7.22 9.46 -24.18
N GLU A 305 7.25 8.22 -24.66
CA GLU A 305 7.41 7.91 -26.09
C GLU A 305 6.21 8.38 -26.93
N ALA A 306 4.99 8.20 -26.42
CA ALA A 306 3.80 8.74 -27.07
C ALA A 306 3.85 10.26 -27.20
N GLY A 307 4.38 10.95 -26.19
CA GLY A 307 4.63 12.40 -26.27
C GLY A 307 5.63 12.77 -27.35
N ARG A 308 6.76 12.06 -27.47
CA ARG A 308 7.75 12.27 -28.55
C ARG A 308 7.15 12.03 -29.93
N LEU A 309 6.37 10.97 -30.07
CA LEU A 309 5.71 10.63 -31.34
C LEU A 309 4.65 11.68 -31.71
N ALA A 310 3.87 12.18 -30.77
CA ALA A 310 2.89 13.24 -30.98
C ALA A 310 3.56 14.54 -31.44
N ILE A 311 4.67 14.93 -30.83
CA ILE A 311 5.47 16.11 -31.20
C ILE A 311 5.98 15.94 -32.64
N SER A 312 6.53 14.80 -33.02
CA SER A 312 7.05 14.55 -34.38
C SER A 312 5.95 14.63 -35.43
N LYS A 313 4.73 14.21 -35.08
CA LYS A 313 3.53 14.26 -35.95
C LYS A 313 2.78 15.60 -35.87
N LYS A 314 3.22 16.53 -35.03
CA LYS A 314 2.53 17.81 -34.75
C LYS A 314 1.05 17.60 -34.38
N SER A 315 0.77 16.60 -33.54
CA SER A 315 -0.58 16.19 -33.11
C SER A 315 -0.67 16.18 -31.59
N LEU A 316 -1.89 16.10 -31.06
CA LEU A 316 -2.14 15.81 -29.66
C LEU A 316 -1.92 14.31 -29.37
N ILE A 317 -1.62 13.98 -28.11
CA ILE A 317 -1.55 12.58 -27.69
C ILE A 317 -2.97 12.02 -27.69
N ASN A 318 -3.19 10.86 -28.29
CA ASN A 318 -4.49 10.20 -28.33
C ASN A 318 -4.35 8.68 -28.15
N THR A 319 -5.47 7.99 -28.06
CA THR A 319 -5.52 6.54 -27.86
C THR A 319 -4.72 5.76 -28.91
N ASN A 320 -4.75 6.19 -30.19
CA ASN A 320 -4.06 5.50 -31.27
C ASN A 320 -2.53 5.62 -31.15
N ILE A 321 -2.03 6.80 -30.77
CA ILE A 321 -0.60 7.04 -30.57
C ILE A 321 -0.10 6.19 -29.39
N LEU A 322 -0.80 6.22 -28.26
CA LEU A 322 -0.48 5.38 -27.10
C LEU A 322 -0.54 3.89 -27.43
N GLY A 323 -1.60 3.45 -28.13
CA GLY A 323 -1.76 2.05 -28.55
C GLY A 323 -0.65 1.58 -29.50
N ALA A 324 -0.20 2.43 -30.42
CA ALA A 324 0.94 2.12 -31.30
C ALA A 324 2.22 1.89 -30.48
N VAL A 325 2.54 2.80 -29.53
CA VAL A 325 3.72 2.66 -28.66
C VAL A 325 3.62 1.40 -27.80
N ILE A 326 2.44 1.09 -27.25
CA ILE A 326 2.23 -0.13 -26.46
C ILE A 326 2.49 -1.38 -27.32
N SER A 327 1.99 -1.41 -28.56
CA SER A 327 2.18 -2.55 -29.46
C SER A 327 3.66 -2.78 -29.83
N ASP A 328 4.47 -1.73 -29.87
CA ASP A 328 5.90 -1.78 -30.13
C ASP A 328 6.73 -2.11 -28.89
N THR A 329 6.12 -2.04 -27.69
CA THR A 329 6.79 -2.26 -26.39
C THR A 329 6.47 -3.66 -25.87
N LYS A 330 7.49 -4.44 -25.51
CA LYS A 330 7.29 -5.72 -24.84
C LYS A 330 7.37 -5.54 -23.33
N PRO A 331 6.47 -6.16 -22.54
CA PRO A 331 6.59 -6.13 -21.10
C PRO A 331 7.89 -6.79 -20.64
N ALA A 332 8.55 -6.21 -19.65
CA ALA A 332 9.76 -6.80 -19.05
C ALA A 332 9.43 -8.05 -18.22
N LEU A 333 8.18 -8.16 -17.77
CA LEU A 333 7.66 -9.27 -17.01
C LEU A 333 6.78 -10.13 -17.92
N ASP A 334 7.20 -11.37 -18.12
CA ASP A 334 6.34 -12.44 -18.64
C ASP A 334 5.70 -13.19 -17.45
N SER A 335 4.65 -13.95 -17.71
CA SER A 335 3.91 -14.68 -16.68
C SER A 335 4.82 -15.60 -15.86
N GLU A 336 5.83 -16.22 -16.49
CA GLU A 336 6.78 -17.10 -15.82
C GLU A 336 7.69 -16.35 -14.84
N LYS A 337 8.03 -15.09 -15.16
CA LYS A 337 8.87 -14.26 -14.27
C LYS A 337 8.05 -13.70 -13.09
N VAL A 338 6.78 -13.43 -13.26
CA VAL A 338 5.90 -13.01 -12.14
C VAL A 338 5.81 -14.13 -11.11
N ASP A 339 5.68 -15.38 -11.56
CA ASP A 339 5.60 -16.56 -10.68
C ASP A 339 6.90 -16.83 -9.91
N LEU A 340 8.06 -16.38 -10.40
CA LEU A 340 9.35 -16.50 -9.70
C LEU A 340 9.44 -15.59 -8.45
N PHE A 341 8.62 -14.59 -8.35
CA PHE A 341 8.59 -13.66 -7.22
C PHE A 341 7.41 -13.90 -6.25
N SER A 342 6.38 -14.66 -6.69
CA SER A 342 5.22 -15.02 -5.86
C SER A 342 5.50 -16.29 -5.04
#